data_6559b12f64366ec0a9f2279f2aff0d5e
#
_entry.id   6559b12f64366ec0a9f2279f2aff0d5e
#
_cell.length_a   1.000
_cell.length_b   1.000
_cell.length_c   1.000
_cell.angle_alpha   90.00
_cell.angle_beta   90.00
_cell.angle_gamma   90.00
#
_symmetry.space_group_name_H-M   'P 1'
#
loop_
_entity.id
_entity.type
_entity.pdbx_description
1 polymer ?
#
loop_
_entity_poly.entity_id
_entity_poly.type
_entity_poly.pdbx_seq_one_letter_code
_entity_poly.pdbx_strand_id
1 'polypeptide(L)'
;FCVLVGDSSKARKGSSFGRIKDLMARVDPMWAQDHITTGLSSGEGFIHEVRDPHEKETLVKNSDPPRYVTEVVDAGVEDKRLLLVESEFVSPLKMMAREGNTLSAIIRQAFDSGTLRTMTKSSPTRATDAHISIIGHVTRDELLRNLSETESGNGFANRFLWVCAKRGRVLPEGGGQIYYGDLIPRLHGVLVKAQGDRLLARDADAKAMWALVYEELSEGKPGLLGAVTARAEAIVLRLSVLYASLDGDNAIRVPHLLAALAVWEYCEASSKYIFGDATGDSIADKILIGLRESSGGLTRTAVSDLLNHHVSAKRLDQALNLLQRHKKAACHIDVTDGHPAERWKPI
;
A
#
# COMPACT_ATOMS: atom_id res chain seq x y z
N PHE A 1 5.07 1.83 2.74
CA PHE A 1 3.79 2.49 2.58
C PHE A 1 2.81 1.95 3.62
N CYS A 2 1.86 2.77 4.09
CA CYS A 2 0.93 2.40 5.15
C CYS A 2 -0.46 2.97 4.85
N VAL A 3 -1.52 2.19 5.10
CA VAL A 3 -2.90 2.67 5.00
C VAL A 3 -3.62 2.40 6.32
N LEU A 4 -4.07 3.48 6.95
CA LEU A 4 -4.88 3.45 8.16
C LEU A 4 -6.35 3.24 7.78
N VAL A 5 -6.88 2.08 8.12
CA VAL A 5 -8.26 1.69 7.80
C VAL A 5 -9.11 1.81 9.07
N GLY A 6 -10.14 2.65 9.02
CA GLY A 6 -11.09 2.79 10.13
C GLY A 6 -12.48 2.32 9.73
N ASP A 7 -13.31 1.97 10.72
CA ASP A 7 -14.71 1.60 10.47
C ASP A 7 -15.53 2.81 9.98
N SER A 8 -15.11 4.02 10.36
CA SER A 8 -15.79 5.27 9.97
C SER A 8 -14.84 6.47 9.98
N SER A 9 -15.29 7.60 9.48
CA SER A 9 -14.60 8.91 9.57
C SER A 9 -14.33 9.34 11.02
N LYS A 10 -15.11 8.84 12.00
CA LYS A 10 -14.98 9.15 13.45
C LYS A 10 -13.70 8.59 14.09
N ALA A 11 -12.90 7.78 13.38
CA ALA A 11 -11.61 7.25 13.87
C ALA A 11 -10.53 8.33 14.06
N ARG A 12 -10.78 9.60 13.64
CA ARG A 12 -9.88 10.77 13.79
C ARG A 12 -8.45 10.54 13.28
N LYS A 13 -8.29 9.76 12.21
CA LYS A 13 -6.99 9.43 11.57
C LYS A 13 -6.19 10.69 11.19
N GLY A 14 -6.85 11.70 10.63
CA GLY A 14 -6.22 12.98 10.27
C GLY A 14 -5.70 13.76 11.48
N SER A 15 -6.44 13.76 12.60
CA SER A 15 -6.00 14.43 13.84
C SER A 15 -4.73 13.79 14.43
N SER A 16 -4.58 12.45 14.36
CA SER A 16 -3.37 11.77 14.81
C SER A 16 -2.17 12.09 13.93
N PHE A 17 -2.36 12.13 12.59
CA PHE A 17 -1.30 12.52 11.68
C PHE A 17 -0.83 13.98 11.92
N GLY A 18 -1.74 14.90 12.25
CA GLY A 18 -1.38 16.29 12.59
C GLY A 18 -0.37 16.40 13.74
N ARG A 19 -0.39 15.46 14.69
CA ARG A 19 0.60 15.41 15.79
C ARG A 19 1.97 14.93 15.32
N ILE A 20 1.99 13.99 14.39
CA ILE A 20 3.25 13.54 13.76
C ILE A 20 3.85 14.65 12.91
N LYS A 21 3.01 15.36 12.14
CA LYS A 21 3.47 16.50 11.33
C LYS A 21 4.07 17.60 12.22
N ASP A 22 3.44 17.94 13.37
CA ASP A 22 3.97 18.90 14.33
C ASP A 22 5.33 18.47 14.90
N LEU A 23 5.49 17.18 15.25
CA LEU A 23 6.78 16.63 15.68
C LEU A 23 7.83 16.77 14.58
N MET A 24 7.52 16.35 13.35
CA MET A 24 8.47 16.39 12.24
C MET A 24 8.85 17.82 11.85
N ALA A 25 7.93 18.78 11.94
CA ALA A 25 8.23 20.20 11.75
C ALA A 25 9.23 20.76 12.76
N ARG A 26 9.39 20.11 13.91
CA ARG A 26 10.40 20.47 14.92
C ARG A 26 11.72 19.73 14.72
N VAL A 27 11.68 18.54 14.13
CA VAL A 27 12.87 17.68 13.88
C VAL A 27 13.59 18.07 12.60
N ASP A 28 12.84 18.25 11.50
CA ASP A 28 13.33 18.64 10.17
C ASP A 28 12.32 19.63 9.54
N PRO A 29 12.42 20.94 9.87
CA PRO A 29 11.43 21.95 9.45
C PRO A 29 11.32 22.11 7.94
N MET A 30 12.45 22.11 7.22
CA MET A 30 12.47 22.28 5.76
C MET A 30 11.81 21.09 5.07
N TRP A 31 12.19 19.87 5.44
CA TRP A 31 11.57 18.69 4.89
C TRP A 31 10.06 18.61 5.22
N ALA A 32 9.66 18.94 6.43
CA ALA A 32 8.25 18.89 6.83
C ALA A 32 7.38 19.94 6.11
N GLN A 33 7.97 21.06 5.69
CA GLN A 33 7.30 22.09 4.91
C GLN A 33 7.19 21.71 3.43
N ASP A 34 8.27 21.26 2.81
CA ASP A 34 8.41 21.19 1.36
C ASP A 34 8.18 19.76 0.79
N HIS A 35 8.35 18.72 1.63
CA HIS A 35 8.32 17.33 1.17
C HIS A 35 7.19 16.48 1.80
N ILE A 36 6.24 17.09 2.52
CA ILE A 36 4.97 16.45 2.94
C ILE A 36 3.85 17.00 2.06
N THR A 37 3.39 16.20 1.12
CA THR A 37 2.40 16.62 0.12
C THR A 37 1.21 15.65 0.03
N THR A 38 0.22 16.00 -0.77
CA THR A 38 -1.02 15.26 -1.02
C THR A 38 -1.46 15.43 -2.47
N GLY A 39 -2.44 14.67 -2.92
CA GLY A 39 -3.06 14.86 -4.24
C GLY A 39 -2.54 13.92 -5.33
N LEU A 40 -2.32 12.65 -4.98
CA LEU A 40 -1.96 11.62 -5.95
C LEU A 40 -3.00 11.48 -7.06
N SER A 41 -2.67 11.93 -8.27
CA SER A 41 -3.58 11.93 -9.42
C SER A 41 -3.04 11.23 -10.66
N SER A 42 -1.73 11.33 -10.92
CA SER A 42 -1.07 10.72 -12.07
C SER A 42 0.34 10.24 -11.73
N GLY A 43 0.86 9.29 -12.51
CA GLY A 43 2.24 8.83 -12.37
C GLY A 43 3.25 9.90 -12.74
N GLU A 44 2.97 10.73 -13.73
CA GLU A 44 3.81 11.84 -14.15
C GLU A 44 3.94 12.90 -13.05
N GLY A 45 2.80 13.33 -12.47
CA GLY A 45 2.79 14.26 -11.34
C GLY A 45 3.55 13.72 -10.14
N PHE A 46 3.43 12.41 -9.88
CA PHE A 46 4.17 11.76 -8.81
C PHE A 46 5.70 11.81 -9.02
N ILE A 47 6.18 11.51 -10.24
CA ILE A 47 7.61 11.59 -10.56
C ILE A 47 8.10 13.05 -10.50
N HIS A 48 7.26 14.00 -10.88
CA HIS A 48 7.61 15.42 -10.90
C HIS A 48 8.02 15.94 -9.51
N GLU A 49 7.38 15.47 -8.44
CA GLU A 49 7.68 15.86 -7.05
C GLU A 49 9.12 15.48 -6.58
N VAL A 50 9.77 14.56 -7.29
CA VAL A 50 11.11 14.04 -6.96
C VAL A 50 12.03 13.98 -8.18
N ARG A 51 11.75 14.78 -9.20
CA ARG A 51 12.41 14.70 -10.51
C ARG A 51 13.88 15.07 -10.47
N ASP A 52 14.61 14.47 -11.39
CA ASP A 52 16.01 14.82 -11.68
C ASP A 52 16.09 16.17 -12.42
N PRO A 53 17.24 16.85 -12.38
CA PRO A 53 17.52 17.99 -13.24
C PRO A 53 17.32 17.64 -14.72
N HIS A 54 16.81 18.57 -15.48
CA HIS A 54 16.71 18.42 -16.94
C HIS A 54 17.59 19.46 -17.62
N GLU A 55 18.53 18.96 -18.40
CA GLU A 55 19.48 19.75 -19.18
C GLU A 55 19.19 19.61 -20.67
N LYS A 56 19.39 20.68 -21.42
CA LYS A 56 19.26 20.70 -22.85
C LYS A 56 20.53 21.20 -23.50
N GLU A 57 21.06 20.46 -24.45
CA GLU A 57 22.15 20.93 -25.29
C GLU A 57 21.61 21.85 -26.39
N THR A 58 22.07 23.07 -26.41
CA THR A 58 21.72 24.08 -27.41
C THR A 58 22.94 24.44 -28.22
N LEU A 59 22.83 24.34 -29.55
CA LEU A 59 23.94 24.73 -30.47
C LEU A 59 24.00 26.26 -30.59
N VAL A 60 25.08 26.85 -30.11
CA VAL A 60 25.38 28.27 -30.31
C VAL A 60 26.05 28.43 -31.66
N LYS A 61 25.27 28.79 -32.68
CA LYS A 61 25.72 28.91 -34.07
C LYS A 61 26.62 30.10 -34.30
N ASN A 62 26.55 31.14 -33.48
CA ASN A 62 27.33 32.36 -33.60
C ASN A 62 28.70 32.33 -32.92
N SER A 63 29.15 31.15 -32.44
CA SER A 63 30.51 30.92 -31.95
C SER A 63 31.38 30.33 -33.08
N ASP A 64 32.63 30.73 -33.18
CA ASP A 64 33.59 30.15 -34.11
C ASP A 64 34.70 29.40 -33.34
N PRO A 65 34.73 28.06 -33.39
CA PRO A 65 33.80 27.15 -34.06
C PRO A 65 32.44 27.07 -33.31
N PRO A 66 31.37 26.62 -33.99
CA PRO A 66 30.07 26.34 -33.36
C PRO A 66 30.22 25.36 -32.20
N ARG A 67 29.65 25.69 -31.05
CA ARG A 67 29.75 24.86 -29.84
C ARG A 67 28.39 24.55 -29.26
N TYR A 68 28.28 23.38 -28.62
CA TYR A 68 27.12 23.05 -27.79
C TYR A 68 27.32 23.65 -26.40
N VAL A 69 26.24 24.23 -25.89
CA VAL A 69 26.18 24.73 -24.52
C VAL A 69 25.04 24.00 -23.83
N THR A 70 25.34 23.41 -22.69
CA THR A 70 24.36 22.77 -21.83
C THR A 70 23.66 23.84 -21.01
N GLU A 71 22.35 23.92 -21.15
CA GLU A 71 21.49 24.82 -20.39
C GLU A 71 20.61 23.99 -19.46
N VAL A 72 20.58 24.33 -18.18
CA VAL A 72 19.68 23.69 -17.20
C VAL A 72 18.29 24.28 -17.42
N VAL A 73 17.40 23.47 -17.95
CA VAL A 73 15.99 23.85 -18.22
C VAL A 73 15.12 23.72 -16.97
N ASP A 74 15.42 22.72 -16.15
CA ASP A 74 14.76 22.46 -14.86
C ASP A 74 15.84 21.99 -13.87
N ALA A 75 15.97 22.67 -12.74
CA ALA A 75 16.95 22.31 -11.72
C ALA A 75 16.63 20.97 -11.00
N GLY A 76 15.40 20.45 -11.18
CA GLY A 76 14.96 19.27 -10.47
C GLY A 76 14.73 19.51 -8.99
N VAL A 77 14.66 18.42 -8.23
CA VAL A 77 14.51 18.42 -6.76
C VAL A 77 15.74 17.79 -6.15
N GLU A 78 16.42 18.49 -5.24
CA GLU A 78 17.63 18.02 -4.58
C GLU A 78 17.32 17.00 -3.49
N ASP A 79 16.45 17.35 -2.53
CA ASP A 79 15.99 16.42 -1.49
C ASP A 79 14.87 15.55 -2.03
N LYS A 80 15.18 14.29 -2.29
CA LYS A 80 14.24 13.32 -2.88
C LYS A 80 13.47 12.49 -1.86
N ARG A 81 13.50 12.91 -0.58
CA ARG A 81 12.67 12.31 0.48
C ARG A 81 11.26 12.89 0.41
N LEU A 82 10.28 12.11 0.02
CA LEU A 82 8.89 12.55 -0.15
C LEU A 82 7.94 11.73 0.74
N LEU A 83 7.08 12.41 1.50
CA LEU A 83 5.96 11.81 2.21
C LEU A 83 4.64 12.26 1.59
N LEU A 84 3.92 11.33 1.00
CA LEU A 84 2.57 11.54 0.49
C LEU A 84 1.55 11.15 1.56
N VAL A 85 0.63 12.06 1.86
CA VAL A 85 -0.42 11.85 2.86
C VAL A 85 -1.78 12.02 2.25
N GLU A 86 -2.43 10.90 1.96
CA GLU A 86 -3.77 10.89 1.37
C GLU A 86 -4.84 10.69 2.46
N SER A 87 -5.43 11.80 2.89
CA SER A 87 -6.51 11.78 3.89
C SER A 87 -7.77 11.07 3.40
N GLU A 88 -7.92 10.98 2.08
CA GLU A 88 -8.98 10.26 1.37
C GLU A 88 -8.35 9.31 0.35
N PHE A 89 -7.76 8.20 0.83
CA PHE A 89 -7.06 7.23 -0.02
C PHE A 89 -7.94 6.59 -1.10
N VAL A 90 -9.25 6.73 -0.99
CA VAL A 90 -10.19 6.35 -2.05
C VAL A 90 -9.96 7.16 -3.34
N SER A 91 -9.51 8.40 -3.25
CA SER A 91 -9.27 9.26 -4.42
C SER A 91 -8.20 8.68 -5.35
N PRO A 92 -6.97 8.37 -4.93
CA PRO A 92 -6.01 7.69 -5.78
C PRO A 92 -6.49 6.31 -6.29
N LEU A 93 -7.25 5.53 -5.50
CA LEU A 93 -7.84 4.27 -6.00
C LEU A 93 -8.77 4.50 -7.19
N LYS A 94 -9.63 5.53 -7.13
CA LYS A 94 -10.51 5.92 -8.25
C LYS A 94 -9.73 6.44 -9.45
N MET A 95 -8.63 7.16 -9.21
CA MET A 95 -7.77 7.67 -10.29
C MET A 95 -7.07 6.53 -11.03
N MET A 96 -6.56 5.53 -10.31
CA MET A 96 -5.92 4.34 -10.89
C MET A 96 -6.89 3.49 -11.74
N ALA A 97 -8.17 3.49 -11.41
CA ALA A 97 -9.19 2.78 -12.17
C ALA A 97 -9.51 3.40 -13.55
N ARG A 98 -9.00 4.62 -13.85
CA ARG A 98 -9.19 5.26 -15.15
C ARG A 98 -8.26 4.64 -16.20
N GLU A 99 -8.79 4.42 -17.40
CA GLU A 99 -8.01 3.89 -18.51
C GLU A 99 -6.80 4.79 -18.83
N GLY A 100 -5.65 4.17 -19.05
CA GLY A 100 -4.40 4.87 -19.35
C GLY A 100 -3.70 5.50 -18.14
N ASN A 101 -4.21 5.38 -16.93
CA ASN A 101 -3.55 5.94 -15.74
C ASN A 101 -2.33 5.08 -15.34
N THR A 102 -1.18 5.73 -15.15
CA THR A 102 0.11 5.09 -14.85
C THR A 102 0.42 5.03 -13.36
N LEU A 103 -0.42 5.62 -12.51
CA LEU A 103 -0.16 5.84 -11.09
C LEU A 103 0.15 4.54 -10.32
N SER A 104 -0.64 3.49 -10.54
CA SER A 104 -0.40 2.19 -9.90
C SER A 104 0.98 1.61 -10.23
N ALA A 105 1.39 1.69 -11.49
CA ALA A 105 2.70 1.20 -11.93
C ALA A 105 3.85 2.00 -11.29
N ILE A 106 3.71 3.33 -11.22
CA ILE A 106 4.74 4.20 -10.63
C ILE A 106 4.82 4.03 -9.11
N ILE A 107 3.69 3.88 -8.40
CA ILE A 107 3.70 3.57 -6.96
C ILE A 107 4.43 2.24 -6.67
N ARG A 108 4.19 1.21 -7.49
CA ARG A 108 4.90 -0.07 -7.36
C ARG A 108 6.41 0.11 -7.60
N GLN A 109 6.79 0.87 -8.61
CA GLN A 109 8.18 1.17 -8.92
C GLN A 109 8.85 1.98 -7.79
N ALA A 110 8.15 2.97 -7.23
CA ALA A 110 8.62 3.75 -6.09
C ALA A 110 8.89 2.90 -4.84
N PHE A 111 8.07 1.88 -4.60
CA PHE A 111 8.31 0.93 -3.52
C PHE A 111 9.54 0.06 -3.78
N ASP A 112 9.75 -0.39 -5.02
CA ASP A 112 10.74 -1.40 -5.34
C ASP A 112 12.17 -0.83 -5.50
N SER A 113 12.34 0.33 -6.16
CA SER A 113 13.68 0.80 -6.54
C SER A 113 13.96 2.29 -6.30
N GLY A 114 12.95 3.13 -6.12
CA GLY A 114 13.14 4.59 -6.06
C GLY A 114 13.60 5.22 -7.38
N THR A 115 13.87 4.44 -8.44
CA THR A 115 14.16 4.94 -9.78
C THR A 115 12.89 4.93 -10.61
N LEU A 116 12.40 6.12 -10.96
CA LEU A 116 11.11 6.33 -11.62
C LEU A 116 11.34 6.99 -12.97
N ARG A 117 10.53 6.63 -13.96
CA ARG A 117 10.58 7.31 -15.27
C ARG A 117 9.28 7.13 -16.05
N THR A 118 8.94 8.14 -16.84
CA THR A 118 7.97 8.03 -17.91
C THR A 118 8.67 8.16 -19.26
N MET A 119 8.18 7.41 -20.27
CA MET A 119 8.70 7.48 -21.64
C MET A 119 7.70 8.23 -22.54
N THR A 120 7.35 9.45 -22.15
CA THR A 120 6.54 10.33 -22.99
C THR A 120 7.43 11.02 -24.03
N LYS A 121 6.95 11.15 -25.28
CA LYS A 121 7.74 11.72 -26.38
C LYS A 121 8.09 13.20 -26.15
N SER A 122 7.18 13.95 -25.55
CA SER A 122 7.28 15.41 -25.42
C SER A 122 7.85 15.89 -24.08
N SER A 123 7.71 15.11 -23.01
CA SER A 123 8.12 15.52 -21.66
C SER A 123 8.52 14.28 -20.84
N PRO A 124 9.65 13.61 -21.16
CA PRO A 124 10.12 12.51 -20.36
C PRO A 124 10.54 13.02 -18.98
N THR A 125 9.92 12.46 -17.95
CA THR A 125 10.28 12.81 -16.55
C THR A 125 10.96 11.61 -15.91
N ARG A 126 12.03 11.86 -15.19
CA ARG A 126 12.84 10.86 -14.49
C ARG A 126 13.11 11.32 -13.06
N ALA A 127 13.20 10.36 -12.15
CA ALA A 127 13.73 10.54 -10.81
C ALA A 127 14.64 9.35 -10.48
N THR A 128 15.80 9.63 -9.89
CA THR A 128 16.75 8.62 -9.40
C THR A 128 16.88 8.76 -7.90
N ASP A 129 17.08 7.63 -7.22
CA ASP A 129 17.30 7.56 -5.77
C ASP A 129 16.19 8.25 -4.93
N ALA A 130 14.97 8.26 -5.44
CA ALA A 130 13.83 8.83 -4.73
C ALA A 130 13.46 7.94 -3.53
N HIS A 131 13.37 8.55 -2.35
CA HIS A 131 12.92 7.90 -1.13
C HIS A 131 11.50 8.35 -0.78
N ILE A 132 10.53 7.53 -1.16
CA ILE A 132 9.12 7.89 -1.09
C ILE A 132 8.42 7.06 -0.02
N SER A 133 7.59 7.74 0.77
CA SER A 133 6.68 7.12 1.73
C SER A 133 5.24 7.56 1.45
N ILE A 134 4.28 6.67 1.68
CA ILE A 134 2.86 6.95 1.48
C ILE A 134 2.09 6.58 2.74
N ILE A 135 1.28 7.51 3.23
CA ILE A 135 0.30 7.28 4.31
C ILE A 135 -1.09 7.56 3.73
N GLY A 136 -1.94 6.54 3.73
CA GLY A 136 -3.33 6.66 3.30
C GLY A 136 -4.31 6.54 4.47
N HIS A 137 -5.43 7.27 4.41
CA HIS A 137 -6.55 7.10 5.32
C HIS A 137 -7.80 6.72 4.53
N VAL A 138 -8.49 5.67 4.94
CA VAL A 138 -9.70 5.19 4.26
C VAL A 138 -10.62 4.52 5.26
N THR A 139 -11.91 4.42 4.95
CA THR A 139 -12.81 3.51 5.67
C THR A 139 -12.77 2.12 5.04
N ARG A 140 -13.08 1.09 5.84
CA ARG A 140 -13.10 -0.29 5.36
C ARG A 140 -14.03 -0.46 4.16
N ASP A 141 -15.24 0.11 4.25
CA ASP A 141 -16.24 0.00 3.20
C ASP A 141 -15.83 0.68 1.89
N GLU A 142 -15.20 1.85 1.98
CA GLU A 142 -14.67 2.56 0.80
C GLU A 142 -13.52 1.80 0.17
N LEU A 143 -12.63 1.24 0.99
CA LEU A 143 -11.52 0.42 0.51
C LEU A 143 -12.03 -0.79 -0.28
N LEU A 144 -12.91 -1.58 0.31
CA LEU A 144 -13.43 -2.81 -0.31
C LEU A 144 -14.24 -2.53 -1.59
N ARG A 145 -14.91 -1.36 -1.68
CA ARG A 145 -15.63 -0.98 -2.90
C ARG A 145 -14.75 -0.49 -4.04
N ASN A 146 -13.58 0.09 -3.72
CA ASN A 146 -12.77 0.79 -4.72
C ASN A 146 -11.41 0.11 -5.00
N LEU A 147 -10.96 -0.83 -4.17
CA LEU A 147 -9.80 -1.65 -4.48
C LEU A 147 -10.18 -2.68 -5.53
N SER A 148 -9.74 -2.48 -6.77
CA SER A 148 -10.08 -3.36 -7.88
C SER A 148 -9.39 -4.72 -7.77
N GLU A 149 -9.95 -5.73 -8.45
CA GLU A 149 -9.34 -7.05 -8.60
C GLU A 149 -7.95 -6.95 -9.24
N THR A 150 -7.80 -6.06 -10.22
CA THR A 150 -6.51 -5.79 -10.88
C THR A 150 -5.47 -5.29 -9.88
N GLU A 151 -5.80 -4.29 -9.05
CA GLU A 151 -4.86 -3.71 -8.09
C GLU A 151 -4.56 -4.67 -6.93
N SER A 152 -5.46 -5.58 -6.63
CA SER A 152 -5.21 -6.67 -5.68
C SER A 152 -4.25 -7.72 -6.25
N GLY A 153 -4.39 -8.06 -7.54
CA GLY A 153 -3.62 -9.11 -8.20
C GLY A 153 -2.28 -8.65 -8.78
N ASN A 154 -2.13 -7.36 -9.16
CA ASN A 154 -0.92 -6.85 -9.81
C ASN A 154 0.22 -6.49 -8.85
N GLY A 155 0.02 -6.69 -7.55
CA GLY A 155 1.00 -6.40 -6.51
C GLY A 155 0.98 -4.96 -5.98
N PHE A 156 0.01 -4.12 -6.34
CA PHE A 156 -0.17 -2.81 -5.73
C PHE A 156 -0.50 -2.94 -4.24
N ALA A 157 -1.52 -3.72 -3.90
CA ALA A 157 -2.03 -3.85 -2.54
C ALA A 157 -1.02 -4.45 -1.54
N ASN A 158 -0.11 -5.34 -1.99
CA ASN A 158 0.90 -5.95 -1.11
C ASN A 158 2.11 -5.05 -0.80
N ARG A 159 2.14 -3.84 -1.32
CA ARG A 159 3.16 -2.83 -0.99
C ARG A 159 2.75 -1.93 0.17
N PHE A 160 1.56 -2.12 0.70
CA PHE A 160 1.03 -1.35 1.83
C PHE A 160 0.89 -2.20 3.08
N LEU A 161 1.29 -1.64 4.21
CA LEU A 161 0.89 -2.09 5.54
C LEU A 161 -0.55 -1.64 5.77
N TRP A 162 -1.46 -2.57 5.88
CA TRP A 162 -2.87 -2.33 6.19
C TRP A 162 -3.06 -2.33 7.70
N VAL A 163 -3.43 -1.20 8.27
CA VAL A 163 -3.50 -0.98 9.71
C VAL A 163 -4.92 -0.62 10.11
N CYS A 164 -5.59 -1.48 10.85
CA CYS A 164 -6.89 -1.15 11.43
C CYS A 164 -6.71 -0.12 12.55
N ALA A 165 -7.43 0.99 12.43
CA ALA A 165 -7.41 2.06 13.41
C ALA A 165 -8.79 2.26 14.02
N LYS A 166 -8.89 2.13 15.35
CA LYS A 166 -10.10 2.40 16.11
C LYS A 166 -9.84 3.52 17.14
N ARG A 167 -10.83 4.37 17.33
CA ARG A 167 -10.76 5.39 18.38
C ARG A 167 -10.73 4.72 19.75
N GLY A 168 -9.69 4.97 20.52
CA GLY A 168 -9.57 4.45 21.87
C GLY A 168 -10.41 5.25 22.87
N ARG A 169 -9.90 6.41 23.31
CA ARG A 169 -10.59 7.25 24.28
C ARG A 169 -11.39 8.37 23.63
N VAL A 170 -12.54 8.69 24.24
CA VAL A 170 -13.30 9.89 23.90
C VAL A 170 -12.79 11.01 24.78
N LEU A 171 -12.20 12.04 24.19
CA LEU A 171 -11.68 13.22 24.87
C LEU A 171 -12.48 14.43 24.39
N PRO A 172 -13.55 14.83 25.10
CA PRO A 172 -14.40 15.95 24.70
C PRO A 172 -13.63 17.28 24.63
N GLU A 173 -12.78 17.52 25.60
CA GLU A 173 -11.94 18.73 25.72
C GLU A 173 -10.65 18.67 24.90
N GLY A 174 -10.47 17.60 24.09
CA GLY A 174 -9.24 17.37 23.32
C GLY A 174 -8.11 16.69 24.11
N GLY A 175 -6.95 16.51 23.47
CA GLY A 175 -5.81 15.78 24.03
C GLY A 175 -4.76 16.66 24.75
N GLY A 176 -4.97 17.97 24.86
CA GLY A 176 -3.99 18.89 25.43
C GLY A 176 -2.75 19.10 24.56
N GLN A 177 -1.75 19.80 25.11
CA GLN A 177 -0.44 19.96 24.49
C GLN A 177 0.41 18.70 24.68
N ILE A 178 1.13 18.31 23.62
CA ILE A 178 2.10 17.22 23.67
C ILE A 178 3.47 17.82 23.98
N TYR A 179 4.09 17.35 25.02
CA TYR A 179 5.49 17.64 25.32
C TYR A 179 6.37 16.52 24.78
N TYR A 180 7.19 16.84 23.78
CA TYR A 180 8.03 15.84 23.10
C TYR A 180 9.34 15.56 23.83
N GLY A 181 9.76 16.40 24.79
CA GLY A 181 10.97 16.20 25.59
C GLY A 181 12.21 15.91 24.76
N ASP A 182 12.91 14.83 25.10
CA ASP A 182 14.12 14.40 24.44
C ASP A 182 13.90 13.73 23.07
N LEU A 183 12.65 13.55 22.64
CA LEU A 183 12.34 12.88 21.37
C LEU A 183 12.85 13.68 20.19
N ILE A 184 12.73 15.01 20.21
CA ILE A 184 13.20 15.87 19.11
C ILE A 184 14.70 15.75 18.91
N PRO A 185 15.59 16.00 19.90
CA PRO A 185 17.03 15.88 19.69
C PRO A 185 17.46 14.44 19.37
N ARG A 186 16.79 13.41 19.89
CA ARG A 186 17.05 12.02 19.54
C ARG A 186 16.75 11.74 18.07
N LEU A 187 15.57 12.14 17.57
CA LEU A 187 15.20 11.97 16.17
C LEU A 187 16.14 12.77 15.24
N HIS A 188 16.47 14.00 15.60
CA HIS A 188 17.46 14.78 14.84
C HIS A 188 18.82 14.07 14.79
N GLY A 189 19.28 13.51 15.89
CA GLY A 189 20.52 12.72 15.94
C GLY A 189 20.48 11.48 15.03
N VAL A 190 19.32 10.82 14.94
CA VAL A 190 19.10 9.69 13.99
C VAL A 190 19.20 10.17 12.56
N LEU A 191 18.56 11.30 12.21
CA LEU A 191 18.62 11.85 10.83
C LEU A 191 20.06 12.19 10.43
N VAL A 192 20.82 12.81 11.31
CA VAL A 192 22.24 13.11 11.06
C VAL A 192 23.05 11.84 10.84
N LYS A 193 22.83 10.80 11.65
CA LYS A 193 23.53 9.51 11.47
C LYS A 193 23.10 8.76 10.21
N ALA A 194 21.88 8.96 9.76
CA ALA A 194 21.34 8.29 8.58
C ALA A 194 21.77 8.96 7.25
N GLN A 195 22.42 10.13 7.31
CA GLN A 195 22.95 10.77 6.11
C GLN A 195 24.10 9.95 5.51
N GLY A 196 24.09 9.83 4.19
CA GLY A 196 25.05 9.05 3.41
C GLY A 196 24.67 7.57 3.27
N ASP A 197 25.41 6.89 2.40
CA ASP A 197 25.21 5.49 2.09
C ASP A 197 25.60 4.60 3.28
N ARG A 198 24.64 3.88 3.82
CA ARG A 198 24.86 2.93 4.92
C ARG A 198 24.27 1.57 4.56
N LEU A 199 25.09 0.55 4.64
CA LEU A 199 24.66 -0.83 4.55
C LEU A 199 24.49 -1.41 5.96
N LEU A 200 23.24 -1.69 6.35
CA LEU A 200 22.93 -2.38 7.62
C LEU A 200 22.78 -3.88 7.35
N ALA A 201 23.76 -4.67 7.82
CA ALA A 201 23.68 -6.12 7.79
C ALA A 201 23.06 -6.65 9.08
N ARG A 202 22.48 -7.85 9.03
CA ARG A 202 22.08 -8.60 10.23
C ARG A 202 23.31 -9.17 10.91
N ASP A 203 23.38 -9.09 12.25
CA ASP A 203 24.39 -9.81 13.04
C ASP A 203 24.12 -11.33 13.02
N ALA A 204 24.94 -12.12 13.67
CA ALA A 204 24.86 -13.58 13.64
C ALA A 204 23.55 -14.10 14.20
N ASP A 205 23.09 -13.56 15.35
CA ASP A 205 21.88 -13.97 16.03
C ASP A 205 20.63 -13.58 15.24
N ALA A 206 20.61 -12.36 14.67
CA ALA A 206 19.54 -11.89 13.79
C ALA A 206 19.48 -12.68 12.48
N LYS A 207 20.61 -13.16 11.93
CA LYS A 207 20.62 -14.07 10.77
C LYS A 207 20.01 -15.42 11.13
N ALA A 208 20.36 -15.98 12.29
CA ALA A 208 19.80 -17.26 12.75
C ALA A 208 18.28 -17.14 12.96
N MET A 209 17.84 -16.08 13.65
CA MET A 209 16.41 -15.83 13.86
C MET A 209 15.66 -15.61 12.54
N TRP A 210 16.24 -14.85 11.60
CA TRP A 210 15.64 -14.62 10.29
C TRP A 210 15.42 -15.91 9.52
N ALA A 211 16.37 -16.85 9.58
CA ALA A 211 16.24 -18.15 8.92
C ALA A 211 15.05 -18.95 9.48
N LEU A 212 14.77 -18.86 10.79
CA LEU A 212 13.64 -19.55 11.42
C LEU A 212 12.27 -18.98 11.00
N VAL A 213 12.16 -17.65 10.86
CA VAL A 213 10.87 -17.01 10.56
C VAL A 213 10.61 -16.83 9.05
N TYR A 214 11.64 -16.99 8.23
CA TYR A 214 11.56 -16.70 6.79
C TYR A 214 10.59 -17.62 6.06
N GLU A 215 10.58 -18.90 6.38
CA GLU A 215 9.70 -19.89 5.73
C GLU A 215 8.23 -19.53 5.94
N GLU A 216 7.83 -19.23 7.18
CA GLU A 216 6.46 -18.82 7.52
C GLU A 216 6.07 -17.50 6.83
N LEU A 217 6.97 -16.51 6.82
CA LEU A 217 6.73 -15.22 6.15
C LEU A 217 6.59 -15.36 4.63
N SER A 218 7.29 -16.34 4.04
CA SER A 218 7.28 -16.58 2.58
C SER A 218 6.16 -17.52 2.15
N GLU A 219 5.44 -18.15 3.09
CA GLU A 219 4.34 -19.05 2.79
C GLU A 219 3.16 -18.26 2.19
N GLY A 220 2.76 -18.66 0.98
CA GLY A 220 1.64 -18.04 0.29
C GLY A 220 0.30 -18.38 0.93
N LYS A 221 -0.56 -17.37 1.12
CA LYS A 221 -1.93 -17.55 1.62
C LYS A 221 -2.93 -17.50 0.46
N PRO A 222 -4.06 -18.22 0.52
CA PRO A 222 -5.06 -18.19 -0.55
C PRO A 222 -5.87 -16.89 -0.55
N GLY A 223 -6.44 -16.56 -1.70
CA GLY A 223 -7.40 -15.46 -1.86
C GLY A 223 -6.81 -14.07 -1.75
N LEU A 224 -7.69 -13.11 -1.51
CA LEU A 224 -7.31 -11.69 -1.42
C LEU A 224 -6.35 -11.46 -0.24
N LEU A 225 -6.55 -12.14 0.89
CA LEU A 225 -5.64 -12.05 2.03
C LEU A 225 -4.20 -12.41 1.60
N GLY A 226 -4.01 -13.51 0.89
CA GLY A 226 -2.70 -13.89 0.38
C GLY A 226 -2.11 -12.86 -0.59
N ALA A 227 -2.93 -12.32 -1.49
CA ALA A 227 -2.49 -11.31 -2.43
C ALA A 227 -1.98 -10.04 -1.72
N VAL A 228 -2.66 -9.55 -0.68
CA VAL A 228 -2.28 -8.32 0.04
C VAL A 228 -1.15 -8.52 1.06
N THR A 229 -0.85 -9.76 1.46
CA THR A 229 0.23 -10.09 2.42
C THR A 229 1.47 -10.71 1.75
N ALA A 230 1.49 -10.83 0.41
CA ALA A 230 2.51 -11.56 -0.34
C ALA A 230 3.94 -10.98 -0.29
N ARG A 231 4.19 -9.90 0.46
CA ARG A 231 5.52 -9.27 0.63
C ARG A 231 5.93 -9.17 2.10
N ALA A 232 5.48 -10.10 2.92
CA ALA A 232 5.73 -10.13 4.36
C ALA A 232 7.22 -10.01 4.68
N GLU A 233 8.05 -10.85 4.06
CA GLU A 233 9.49 -10.91 4.28
C GLU A 233 10.19 -9.59 3.92
N ALA A 234 9.84 -8.98 2.80
CA ALA A 234 10.42 -7.71 2.37
C ALA A 234 10.03 -6.55 3.31
N ILE A 235 8.78 -6.54 3.78
CA ILE A 235 8.27 -5.51 4.69
C ILE A 235 8.90 -5.66 6.07
N VAL A 236 8.97 -6.87 6.63
CA VAL A 236 9.60 -7.14 7.93
C VAL A 236 11.06 -6.74 7.90
N LEU A 237 11.79 -7.07 6.81
CA LEU A 237 13.18 -6.67 6.67
C LEU A 237 13.34 -5.14 6.65
N ARG A 238 12.51 -4.42 5.89
CA ARG A 238 12.54 -2.94 5.85
C ARG A 238 12.21 -2.32 7.20
N LEU A 239 11.22 -2.86 7.92
CA LEU A 239 10.89 -2.39 9.28
C LEU A 239 12.06 -2.62 10.24
N SER A 240 12.75 -3.76 10.16
CA SER A 240 13.92 -4.02 11.01
C SER A 240 15.08 -3.06 10.75
N VAL A 241 15.29 -2.64 9.48
CA VAL A 241 16.25 -1.58 9.12
C VAL A 241 15.85 -0.25 9.77
N LEU A 242 14.57 0.11 9.73
CA LEU A 242 14.06 1.34 10.36
C LEU A 242 14.29 1.32 11.87
N TYR A 243 13.98 0.21 12.56
CA TYR A 243 14.22 0.09 14.02
C TYR A 243 15.69 0.16 14.36
N ALA A 244 16.57 -0.52 13.62
CA ALA A 244 18.02 -0.43 13.82
C ALA A 244 18.54 1.00 13.60
N SER A 245 18.02 1.70 12.59
CA SER A 245 18.38 3.10 12.33
C SER A 245 17.90 4.04 13.44
N LEU A 246 16.68 3.84 13.96
CA LEU A 246 16.12 4.62 15.09
C LEU A 246 16.91 4.43 16.38
N ASP A 247 17.46 3.24 16.62
CA ASP A 247 18.33 2.95 17.75
C ASP A 247 19.77 3.45 17.51
N GLY A 248 20.09 3.91 16.30
CA GLY A 248 21.42 4.35 15.89
C GLY A 248 22.44 3.23 15.80
N ASP A 249 21.98 1.98 15.66
CA ASP A 249 22.83 0.80 15.50
C ASP A 249 23.44 0.72 14.10
N ASN A 250 24.58 0.00 14.01
CA ASN A 250 25.27 -0.27 12.75
C ASN A 250 24.94 -1.66 12.18
N ALA A 251 24.09 -2.42 12.85
CA ALA A 251 23.64 -3.73 12.42
C ALA A 251 22.18 -3.98 12.86
N ILE A 252 21.46 -4.78 12.11
CA ILE A 252 20.15 -5.28 12.50
C ILE A 252 20.37 -6.40 13.52
N ARG A 253 19.79 -6.23 14.73
CA ARG A 253 19.84 -7.19 15.84
C ARG A 253 18.50 -7.86 16.06
N VAL A 254 18.47 -8.91 16.89
CA VAL A 254 17.25 -9.64 17.26
C VAL A 254 16.12 -8.72 17.74
N PRO A 255 16.33 -7.72 18.64
CA PRO A 255 15.25 -6.82 19.05
C PRO A 255 14.61 -6.06 17.90
N HIS A 256 15.37 -5.63 16.89
CA HIS A 256 14.84 -4.93 15.71
C HIS A 256 13.96 -5.83 14.85
N LEU A 257 14.34 -7.11 14.70
CA LEU A 257 13.51 -8.11 14.02
C LEU A 257 12.24 -8.40 14.79
N LEU A 258 12.32 -8.58 16.12
CA LEU A 258 11.14 -8.80 16.96
C LEU A 258 10.15 -7.64 16.90
N ALA A 259 10.63 -6.40 16.94
CA ALA A 259 9.79 -5.22 16.78
C ALA A 259 9.13 -5.18 15.40
N ALA A 260 9.87 -5.51 14.34
CA ALA A 260 9.34 -5.58 12.98
C ALA A 260 8.29 -6.67 12.82
N LEU A 261 8.52 -7.86 13.39
CA LEU A 261 7.57 -8.97 13.39
C LEU A 261 6.28 -8.62 14.15
N ALA A 262 6.37 -7.96 15.30
CA ALA A 262 5.19 -7.53 16.06
C ALA A 262 4.32 -6.53 15.29
N VAL A 263 4.92 -5.59 14.54
CA VAL A 263 4.19 -4.69 13.64
C VAL A 263 3.56 -5.48 12.49
N TRP A 264 4.30 -6.42 11.91
CA TRP A 264 3.79 -7.24 10.82
C TRP A 264 2.59 -8.09 11.27
N GLU A 265 2.68 -8.77 12.41
CA GLU A 265 1.59 -9.56 13.00
C GLU A 265 0.31 -8.73 13.16
N TYR A 266 0.44 -7.50 13.67
CA TYR A 266 -0.69 -6.57 13.77
C TYR A 266 -1.27 -6.22 12.39
N CYS A 267 -0.41 -5.95 11.40
CA CYS A 267 -0.84 -5.63 10.03
C CYS A 267 -1.48 -6.83 9.32
N GLU A 268 -0.99 -8.03 9.55
CA GLU A 268 -1.57 -9.26 9.02
C GLU A 268 -2.95 -9.54 9.65
N ALA A 269 -3.07 -9.40 10.97
CA ALA A 269 -4.37 -9.50 11.66
C ALA A 269 -5.34 -8.43 11.16
N SER A 270 -4.87 -7.20 10.94
CA SER A 270 -5.66 -6.13 10.33
C SER A 270 -6.08 -6.49 8.90
N SER A 271 -5.18 -7.03 8.08
CA SER A 271 -5.49 -7.49 6.73
C SER A 271 -6.54 -8.60 6.73
N LYS A 272 -6.43 -9.54 7.66
CA LYS A 272 -7.43 -10.59 7.87
C LYS A 272 -8.80 -10.02 8.24
N TYR A 273 -8.84 -9.00 9.11
CA TYR A 273 -10.09 -8.31 9.48
C TYR A 273 -10.69 -7.53 8.32
N ILE A 274 -9.87 -6.83 7.52
CA ILE A 274 -10.32 -5.99 6.41
C ILE A 274 -10.80 -6.85 5.24
N PHE A 275 -9.97 -7.77 4.78
CA PHE A 275 -10.14 -8.52 3.53
C PHE A 275 -10.71 -9.92 3.76
N GLY A 276 -10.44 -10.50 4.94
CA GLY A 276 -10.91 -11.77 5.50
C GLY A 276 -11.38 -12.80 4.51
N ASP A 277 -12.67 -12.80 4.31
CA ASP A 277 -13.36 -13.75 3.43
C ASP A 277 -13.52 -13.28 1.99
N ALA A 278 -13.09 -12.08 1.65
CA ALA A 278 -13.19 -11.59 0.28
C ALA A 278 -12.31 -12.40 -0.67
N THR A 279 -12.86 -12.73 -1.83
CA THR A 279 -12.13 -13.45 -2.89
C THR A 279 -11.32 -12.51 -3.79
N GLY A 280 -11.62 -11.21 -3.72
CA GLY A 280 -11.14 -10.20 -4.64
C GLY A 280 -12.00 -10.05 -5.89
N ASP A 281 -13.01 -10.89 -6.05
CA ASP A 281 -13.98 -10.86 -7.13
C ASP A 281 -15.33 -10.38 -6.60
N SER A 282 -15.77 -9.22 -7.03
CA SER A 282 -16.99 -8.59 -6.50
C SER A 282 -18.27 -9.41 -6.73
N ILE A 283 -18.31 -10.24 -7.77
CA ILE A 283 -19.45 -11.12 -8.05
C ILE A 283 -19.40 -12.34 -7.12
N ALA A 284 -18.23 -12.97 -7.00
CA ALA A 284 -18.03 -14.10 -6.09
C ALA A 284 -18.32 -13.69 -4.64
N ASP A 285 -17.89 -12.50 -4.23
CA ASP A 285 -18.10 -11.99 -2.88
C ASP A 285 -19.59 -11.71 -2.60
N LYS A 286 -20.33 -11.16 -3.57
CA LYS A 286 -21.81 -11.02 -3.45
C LYS A 286 -22.51 -12.39 -3.36
N ILE A 287 -22.09 -13.35 -4.17
CA ILE A 287 -22.62 -14.72 -4.11
C ILE A 287 -22.34 -15.32 -2.73
N LEU A 288 -21.13 -15.20 -2.21
CA LEU A 288 -20.75 -15.75 -0.90
C LEU A 288 -21.59 -15.17 0.24
N ILE A 289 -21.88 -13.86 0.20
CA ILE A 289 -22.77 -13.21 1.16
C ILE A 289 -24.17 -13.82 1.06
N GLY A 290 -24.76 -13.90 -0.13
CA GLY A 290 -26.08 -14.48 -0.34
C GLY A 290 -26.17 -15.97 0.06
N LEU A 291 -25.09 -16.75 -0.16
CA LEU A 291 -25.01 -18.13 0.29
C LEU A 291 -25.04 -18.24 1.83
N ARG A 292 -24.37 -17.33 2.54
CA ARG A 292 -24.33 -17.29 4.01
C ARG A 292 -25.65 -16.85 4.64
N GLU A 293 -26.40 -16.00 3.96
CA GLU A 293 -27.72 -15.58 4.39
C GLU A 293 -28.79 -16.65 4.14
N SER A 294 -28.51 -17.62 3.27
CA SER A 294 -29.43 -18.71 2.94
C SER A 294 -29.14 -19.97 3.75
N SER A 295 -30.04 -20.36 4.63
CA SER A 295 -29.90 -21.57 5.48
C SER A 295 -29.84 -22.88 4.68
N GLY A 296 -30.34 -22.91 3.44
CA GLY A 296 -30.40 -24.10 2.58
C GLY A 296 -29.41 -24.09 1.42
N GLY A 297 -28.64 -23.00 1.26
CA GLY A 297 -27.87 -22.74 0.06
C GLY A 297 -28.74 -22.22 -1.09
N LEU A 298 -28.14 -21.83 -2.20
CA LEU A 298 -28.81 -21.25 -3.37
C LEU A 298 -28.65 -22.16 -4.59
N THR A 299 -29.72 -22.30 -5.37
CA THR A 299 -29.61 -22.91 -6.69
C THR A 299 -28.92 -21.96 -7.67
N ARG A 300 -28.41 -22.48 -8.79
CA ARG A 300 -27.79 -21.65 -9.83
C ARG A 300 -28.74 -20.53 -10.32
N THR A 301 -30.04 -20.82 -10.44
CA THR A 301 -31.06 -19.82 -10.77
C THR A 301 -31.18 -18.77 -9.68
N ALA A 302 -31.28 -19.15 -8.42
CA ALA A 302 -31.36 -18.22 -7.31
C ALA A 302 -30.09 -17.34 -7.17
N VAL A 303 -28.92 -17.86 -7.51
CA VAL A 303 -27.69 -17.05 -7.60
C VAL A 303 -27.77 -16.03 -8.75
N SER A 304 -28.34 -16.40 -9.88
CA SER A 304 -28.57 -15.45 -10.99
C SER A 304 -29.58 -14.35 -10.60
N ASP A 305 -30.65 -14.73 -9.88
CA ASP A 305 -31.65 -13.79 -9.36
C ASP A 305 -31.03 -12.80 -8.35
N LEU A 306 -30.16 -13.28 -7.46
CA LEU A 306 -29.41 -12.47 -6.51
C LEU A 306 -28.58 -11.39 -7.22
N LEU A 307 -28.13 -11.67 -8.44
CA LEU A 307 -27.34 -10.75 -9.27
C LEU A 307 -28.21 -9.95 -10.27
N ASN A 308 -29.54 -9.97 -10.11
CA ASN A 308 -30.51 -9.30 -10.97
C ASN A 308 -30.37 -9.64 -12.47
N HIS A 309 -29.90 -10.83 -12.80
CA HIS A 309 -29.63 -11.29 -14.18
C HIS A 309 -28.65 -10.42 -14.99
N HIS A 310 -27.90 -9.51 -14.35
CA HIS A 310 -26.95 -8.62 -15.04
C HIS A 310 -25.60 -9.28 -15.34
N VAL A 311 -25.41 -10.54 -14.94
CA VAL A 311 -24.17 -11.28 -15.11
C VAL A 311 -24.34 -12.39 -16.13
N SER A 312 -23.44 -12.45 -17.12
CA SER A 312 -23.46 -13.54 -18.11
C SER A 312 -23.21 -14.90 -17.46
N ALA A 313 -23.76 -15.98 -18.06
CA ALA A 313 -23.56 -17.34 -17.56
C ALA A 313 -22.07 -17.70 -17.39
N LYS A 314 -21.24 -17.33 -18.35
CA LYS A 314 -19.78 -17.54 -18.29
C LYS A 314 -19.13 -16.84 -17.10
N ARG A 315 -19.55 -15.61 -16.81
CA ARG A 315 -19.01 -14.83 -15.70
C ARG A 315 -19.49 -15.38 -14.35
N LEU A 316 -20.73 -15.87 -14.29
CA LEU A 316 -21.28 -16.57 -13.13
C LEU A 316 -20.48 -17.84 -12.83
N ASP A 317 -20.19 -18.65 -13.86
CA ASP A 317 -19.37 -19.86 -13.71
C ASP A 317 -17.98 -19.56 -13.18
N GLN A 318 -17.35 -18.50 -13.68
CA GLN A 318 -16.05 -18.07 -13.18
C GLN A 318 -16.09 -17.73 -11.68
N ALA A 319 -17.10 -17.00 -11.24
CA ALA A 319 -17.27 -16.63 -9.83
C ALA A 319 -17.54 -17.84 -8.93
N LEU A 320 -18.41 -18.76 -9.34
CA LEU A 320 -18.71 -19.99 -8.61
C LEU A 320 -17.48 -20.91 -8.53
N ASN A 321 -16.75 -21.07 -9.63
CA ASN A 321 -15.51 -21.84 -9.66
C ASN A 321 -14.42 -21.21 -8.78
N LEU A 322 -14.37 -19.88 -8.67
CA LEU A 322 -13.45 -19.18 -7.77
C LEU A 322 -13.78 -19.49 -6.31
N LEU A 323 -15.06 -19.41 -5.93
CA LEU A 323 -15.50 -19.77 -4.57
C LEU A 323 -15.17 -21.21 -4.22
N GLN A 324 -15.33 -22.14 -5.16
CA GLN A 324 -15.02 -23.54 -4.96
C GLN A 324 -13.49 -23.78 -4.80
N ARG A 325 -12.67 -23.16 -5.67
CA ARG A 325 -11.20 -23.24 -5.57
C ARG A 325 -10.68 -22.68 -4.25
N HIS A 326 -11.29 -21.60 -3.75
CA HIS A 326 -10.94 -21.00 -2.46
C HIS A 326 -11.58 -21.72 -1.27
N LYS A 327 -12.26 -22.85 -1.47
CA LYS A 327 -12.94 -23.64 -0.43
C LYS A 327 -13.91 -22.82 0.41
N LYS A 328 -14.62 -21.87 -0.23
CA LYS A 328 -15.60 -20.99 0.41
C LYS A 328 -17.03 -21.41 0.12
N ALA A 329 -17.24 -22.16 -0.95
CA ALA A 329 -18.53 -22.76 -1.28
C ALA A 329 -18.33 -24.13 -1.94
N ALA A 330 -19.30 -25.01 -1.75
CA ALA A 330 -19.36 -26.32 -2.38
C ALA A 330 -20.64 -26.45 -3.22
N CYS A 331 -20.53 -27.09 -4.38
CA CYS A 331 -21.65 -27.45 -5.21
C CYS A 331 -22.16 -28.86 -4.84
N HIS A 332 -23.44 -28.97 -4.61
CA HIS A 332 -24.18 -30.22 -4.45
C HIS A 332 -25.20 -30.35 -5.58
N ILE A 333 -25.42 -31.56 -6.04
CA ILE A 333 -26.45 -31.85 -7.06
C ILE A 333 -27.68 -32.38 -6.34
N ASP A 334 -28.74 -31.59 -6.37
CA ASP A 334 -30.05 -32.04 -5.87
C ASP A 334 -30.74 -32.89 -6.94
N VAL A 335 -31.16 -34.10 -6.55
CA VAL A 335 -32.00 -34.96 -7.39
C VAL A 335 -33.43 -34.44 -7.31
N THR A 336 -34.01 -34.03 -8.43
CA THR A 336 -35.40 -33.55 -8.54
C THR A 336 -36.17 -34.47 -9.46
N ASP A 337 -37.48 -34.37 -9.46
CA ASP A 337 -38.38 -35.15 -10.37
C ASP A 337 -38.21 -34.78 -11.85
N GLY A 338 -37.33 -33.77 -12.15
CA GLY A 338 -36.96 -33.32 -13.49
C GLY A 338 -35.46 -33.38 -13.72
N HIS A 339 -34.86 -32.28 -14.19
CA HIS A 339 -33.42 -32.17 -14.36
C HIS A 339 -32.73 -31.92 -13.02
N PRO A 340 -31.54 -32.58 -12.78
CA PRO A 340 -30.75 -32.32 -11.60
C PRO A 340 -30.41 -30.81 -11.45
N ALA A 341 -30.54 -30.29 -10.23
CA ALA A 341 -30.29 -28.88 -9.96
C ALA A 341 -28.99 -28.71 -9.14
N GLU A 342 -28.08 -27.83 -9.60
CA GLU A 342 -26.91 -27.44 -8.84
C GLU A 342 -27.34 -26.56 -7.64
N ARG A 343 -26.94 -26.94 -6.44
CA ARG A 343 -27.12 -26.18 -5.21
C ARG A 343 -25.77 -25.86 -4.59
N TRP A 344 -25.53 -24.59 -4.39
CA TRP A 344 -24.31 -24.06 -3.79
C TRP A 344 -24.55 -23.76 -2.31
N LYS A 345 -23.61 -24.19 -1.47
CA LYS A 345 -23.62 -23.96 -0.02
C LYS A 345 -22.32 -23.36 0.44
N PRO A 346 -22.30 -22.46 1.43
CA PRO A 346 -21.06 -21.98 2.02
C PRO A 346 -20.39 -23.11 2.80
N ILE A 347 -19.05 -23.08 2.83
CA ILE A 347 -18.21 -24.01 3.63
C ILE A 347 -17.80 -23.29 4.91
#